data_5ebae8f3e59d697f75f71bce7f06c972
#
_entry.id   5ebae8f3e59d697f75f71bce7f06c972
#
_cell.length_a   1.000
_cell.length_b   1.000
_cell.length_c   1.000
_cell.angle_alpha   90.00
_cell.angle_beta   90.00
_cell.angle_gamma   90.00
#
_symmetry.space_group_name_H-M   'P 1'
#
loop_
_entity.id
_entity.type
_entity.pdbx_description
1 polymer ?
#
loop_
_entity_poly.entity_id
_entity_poly.type
_entity_poly.pdbx_seq_one_letter_code
_entity_poly.pdbx_strand_id
1 'polypeptide(L)'
;MCSSDLMAEYWAKLLNKYLGFLPFFKVPEAFYERSPFVAGLVLCVMVIPIITSVSREIYSQTPLERIQAAYSLGATKWAMIKSVVLPFGASGVAGAAMLALGRAFGETVAVFTVLNIVFKPNLDMLFGIGGNVASMIVLKWGEATPIETKALLASGFVLFVLTLIINIFADLIVDKAVKSGK
;
A
#
# COMPACT_ATOMS: atom_id res chain seq x y z
N MET A 1 5.27 -25.79 7.34
CA MET A 1 5.33 -25.31 5.95
C MET A 1 4.10 -24.46 5.72
N CYS A 2 4.27 -23.14 5.71
CA CYS A 2 3.15 -22.21 5.62
C CYS A 2 2.70 -22.06 4.15
N SER A 3 1.40 -21.87 3.93
CA SER A 3 0.79 -21.64 2.59
C SER A 3 1.45 -20.46 1.84
N SER A 4 2.09 -19.54 2.54
CA SER A 4 2.87 -18.43 1.97
C SER A 4 4.10 -18.86 1.20
N ASP A 5 4.74 -19.95 1.60
CA ASP A 5 5.99 -20.44 1.00
C ASP A 5 5.71 -21.02 -0.39
N LEU A 6 4.60 -21.75 -0.53
CA LEU A 6 4.17 -22.34 -1.80
C LEU A 6 3.76 -21.27 -2.84
N MET A 7 3.07 -20.21 -2.39
CA MET A 7 2.71 -19.10 -3.27
C MET A 7 3.94 -18.29 -3.70
N ALA A 8 4.88 -18.03 -2.78
CA ALA A 8 6.09 -17.29 -3.06
C ALA A 8 6.98 -18.03 -4.08
N GLU A 9 7.16 -19.33 -3.93
CA GLU A 9 7.98 -20.14 -4.82
C GLU A 9 7.40 -20.21 -6.25
N TYR A 10 6.08 -20.37 -6.38
CA TYR A 10 5.43 -20.47 -7.67
C TYR A 10 5.45 -19.15 -8.44
N TRP A 11 5.11 -18.04 -7.77
CA TRP A 11 5.09 -16.71 -8.38
C TRP A 11 6.49 -16.17 -8.66
N ALA A 12 7.46 -16.43 -7.80
CA ALA A 12 8.83 -16.00 -8.01
C ALA A 12 9.46 -16.68 -9.23
N LYS A 13 9.21 -17.97 -9.43
CA LYS A 13 9.65 -18.70 -10.64
C LYS A 13 9.00 -18.17 -11.92
N LEU A 14 7.69 -17.88 -11.87
CA LEU A 14 6.96 -17.29 -13.00
C LEU A 14 7.48 -15.88 -13.34
N LEU A 15 7.66 -15.03 -12.34
CA LEU A 15 8.16 -13.67 -12.51
C LEU A 15 9.61 -13.65 -13.01
N ASN A 16 10.47 -14.52 -12.50
CA ASN A 16 11.84 -14.64 -12.99
C ASN A 16 11.89 -15.11 -14.45
N LYS A 17 10.98 -16.01 -14.85
CA LYS A 17 10.90 -16.52 -16.23
C LYS A 17 10.41 -15.45 -17.23
N TYR A 18 9.44 -14.60 -16.83
CA TYR A 18 8.84 -13.61 -17.74
C TYR A 18 9.45 -12.21 -17.62
N LEU A 19 9.96 -11.83 -16.45
CA LEU A 19 10.50 -10.49 -16.16
C LEU A 19 12.00 -10.50 -15.80
N GLY A 20 12.69 -11.63 -15.88
CA GLY A 20 14.14 -11.76 -15.62
C GLY A 20 15.05 -10.91 -16.53
N PHE A 21 14.45 -10.27 -17.57
CA PHE A 21 15.12 -9.28 -18.41
C PHE A 21 15.42 -7.97 -17.63
N LEU A 22 14.66 -7.65 -16.58
CA LEU A 22 14.89 -6.46 -15.77
C LEU A 22 15.83 -6.79 -14.62
N PRO A 23 16.91 -6.03 -14.40
CA PRO A 23 17.88 -6.30 -13.34
C PRO A 23 17.26 -6.31 -11.92
N PHE A 24 16.11 -5.63 -11.73
CA PHE A 24 15.35 -5.60 -10.47
C PHE A 24 14.63 -6.93 -10.16
N PHE A 25 14.45 -7.81 -11.15
CA PHE A 25 13.74 -9.09 -11.02
C PHE A 25 14.69 -10.29 -11.00
N LYS A 26 16.01 -10.09 -11.01
CA LYS A 26 16.97 -11.17 -10.82
C LYS A 26 16.93 -11.65 -9.38
N VAL A 27 16.43 -12.86 -9.19
CA VAL A 27 16.31 -13.49 -7.88
C VAL A 27 17.46 -14.43 -7.66
N PRO A 28 18.30 -14.25 -6.63
CA PRO A 28 19.24 -15.29 -6.19
C PRO A 28 18.43 -16.47 -5.67
N GLU A 29 18.69 -17.69 -6.14
CA GLU A 29 17.88 -18.90 -5.92
C GLU A 29 17.65 -19.32 -4.45
N ALA A 30 18.27 -18.64 -3.48
CA ALA A 30 18.29 -19.07 -2.08
C ALA A 30 17.24 -18.38 -1.17
N PHE A 31 16.50 -17.34 -1.61
CA PHE A 31 15.72 -16.49 -0.70
C PHE A 31 14.31 -16.10 -1.21
N TYR A 32 13.62 -17.02 -1.89
CA TYR A 32 12.26 -16.77 -2.39
C TYR A 32 11.21 -16.52 -1.29
N GLU A 33 11.45 -17.05 -0.08
CA GLU A 33 10.43 -17.13 0.97
C GLU A 33 10.22 -15.82 1.75
N ARG A 34 11.21 -14.93 1.76
CA ARG A 34 11.21 -13.73 2.64
C ARG A 34 11.63 -12.48 1.90
N SER A 35 10.87 -12.13 0.86
CA SER A 35 11.16 -10.95 0.05
C SER A 35 10.21 -9.79 0.34
N PRO A 36 10.65 -8.53 0.21
CA PRO A 36 9.78 -7.35 0.28
C PRO A 36 8.63 -7.40 -0.72
N PHE A 37 8.81 -8.07 -1.85
CA PHE A 37 7.77 -8.27 -2.84
C PHE A 37 6.60 -9.11 -2.30
N VAL A 38 6.88 -10.20 -1.59
CA VAL A 38 5.85 -11.03 -0.94
C VAL A 38 5.13 -10.25 0.14
N ALA A 39 5.86 -9.48 0.95
CA ALA A 39 5.26 -8.58 1.93
C ALA A 39 4.33 -7.55 1.28
N GLY A 40 4.75 -6.96 0.15
CA GLY A 40 3.93 -6.05 -0.64
C GLY A 40 2.65 -6.68 -1.15
N LEU A 41 2.69 -7.92 -1.64
CA LEU A 41 1.50 -8.67 -2.07
C LEU A 41 0.52 -8.91 -0.92
N VAL A 42 1.02 -9.30 0.25
CA VAL A 42 0.19 -9.50 1.45
C VAL A 42 -0.50 -8.19 1.85
N LEU A 43 0.25 -7.07 1.84
CA LEU A 43 -0.31 -5.75 2.11
C LEU A 43 -1.36 -5.36 1.06
N CYS A 44 -1.13 -5.63 -0.22
CA CYS A 44 -2.12 -5.37 -1.28
C CYS A 44 -3.44 -6.11 -1.04
N VAL A 45 -3.38 -7.40 -0.69
CA VAL A 45 -4.59 -8.20 -0.39
C VAL A 45 -5.37 -7.61 0.78
N MET A 46 -4.68 -7.03 1.77
CA MET A 46 -5.30 -6.37 2.92
C MET A 46 -5.90 -5.00 2.56
N VAL A 47 -5.23 -4.23 1.70
CA VAL A 47 -5.61 -2.86 1.33
C VAL A 47 -6.76 -2.82 0.33
N ILE A 48 -6.81 -3.73 -0.64
CA ILE A 48 -7.83 -3.79 -1.69
C ILE A 48 -9.27 -3.79 -1.13
N PRO A 49 -9.65 -4.65 -0.16
CA PRO A 49 -11.01 -4.65 0.37
C PRO A 49 -11.37 -3.34 1.08
N ILE A 50 -10.42 -2.68 1.73
CA ILE A 50 -10.64 -1.39 2.39
C ILE A 50 -10.96 -0.32 1.36
N ILE A 51 -10.12 -0.17 0.34
CA ILE A 51 -10.35 0.82 -0.74
C ILE A 51 -11.66 0.52 -1.46
N THR A 52 -11.94 -0.74 -1.77
CA THR A 52 -13.16 -1.13 -2.48
C THR A 52 -14.41 -0.83 -1.67
N SER A 53 -14.42 -1.15 -0.38
CA SER A 53 -15.55 -0.90 0.51
C SER A 53 -15.86 0.58 0.63
N VAL A 54 -14.85 1.41 0.92
CA VAL A 54 -15.04 2.85 1.08
C VAL A 54 -15.40 3.51 -0.25
N SER A 55 -14.77 3.12 -1.35
CA SER A 55 -15.08 3.66 -2.68
C SER A 55 -16.52 3.32 -3.09
N ARG A 56 -16.98 2.10 -2.84
CA ARG A 56 -18.37 1.71 -3.10
C ARG A 56 -19.36 2.58 -2.33
N GLU A 57 -19.09 2.83 -1.05
CA GLU A 57 -19.93 3.69 -0.22
C GLU A 57 -20.01 5.11 -0.78
N ILE A 58 -18.89 5.69 -1.17
CA ILE A 58 -18.82 7.04 -1.75
C ILE A 58 -19.62 7.12 -3.05
N TYR A 59 -19.46 6.16 -3.95
CA TYR A 59 -20.21 6.15 -5.20
C TYR A 59 -21.71 5.93 -5.00
N SER A 60 -22.12 5.21 -3.96
CA SER A 60 -23.53 5.02 -3.64
C SER A 60 -24.22 6.31 -3.17
N GLN A 61 -23.46 7.27 -2.65
CA GLN A 61 -23.95 8.56 -2.20
C GLN A 61 -24.10 9.60 -3.33
N THR A 62 -23.88 9.22 -4.60
CA THR A 62 -24.08 10.12 -5.74
C THR A 62 -25.54 10.58 -5.80
N PRO A 63 -25.82 11.91 -5.81
CA PRO A 63 -27.19 12.43 -5.82
C PRO A 63 -27.97 11.95 -7.05
N LEU A 64 -29.14 11.36 -6.82
CA LEU A 64 -30.02 10.83 -7.86
C LEU A 64 -30.45 11.91 -8.86
N GLU A 65 -30.60 13.17 -8.40
CA GLU A 65 -30.94 14.32 -9.24
C GLU A 65 -29.92 14.54 -10.35
N ARG A 66 -28.63 14.42 -10.06
CA ARG A 66 -27.56 14.56 -11.05
C ARG A 66 -27.57 13.44 -12.07
N ILE A 67 -27.88 12.21 -11.61
CA ILE A 67 -28.00 11.04 -12.48
C ILE A 67 -29.21 11.20 -13.42
N GLN A 68 -30.36 11.62 -12.89
CA GLN A 68 -31.57 11.87 -13.68
C GLN A 68 -31.39 13.01 -14.67
N ALA A 69 -30.71 14.10 -14.28
CA ALA A 69 -30.41 15.20 -15.18
C ALA A 69 -29.53 14.74 -16.36
N ALA A 70 -28.55 13.88 -16.14
CA ALA A 70 -27.74 13.33 -17.23
C ALA A 70 -28.59 12.50 -18.21
N TYR A 71 -29.49 11.66 -17.69
CA TYR A 71 -30.40 10.88 -18.53
C TYR A 71 -31.39 11.75 -19.30
N SER A 72 -31.90 12.82 -18.69
CA SER A 72 -32.80 13.80 -19.36
C SER A 72 -32.12 14.48 -20.57
N LEU A 73 -30.79 14.63 -20.53
CA LEU A 73 -29.96 15.13 -21.63
C LEU A 73 -29.61 14.06 -22.68
N GLY A 74 -30.16 12.85 -22.55
CA GLY A 74 -29.92 11.75 -23.49
C GLY A 74 -28.59 11.02 -23.30
N ALA A 75 -27.94 11.18 -22.13
CA ALA A 75 -26.68 10.46 -21.86
C ALA A 75 -26.90 8.94 -21.78
N THR A 76 -26.00 8.19 -22.39
CA THR A 76 -25.95 6.74 -22.19
C THR A 76 -25.47 6.42 -20.77
N LYS A 77 -25.75 5.21 -20.29
CA LYS A 77 -25.31 4.75 -18.95
C LYS A 77 -23.80 4.94 -18.73
N TRP A 78 -23.00 4.66 -19.74
CA TRP A 78 -21.55 4.83 -19.67
C TRP A 78 -21.12 6.30 -19.65
N ALA A 79 -21.76 7.14 -20.47
CA ALA A 79 -21.53 8.58 -20.47
C ALA A 79 -21.89 9.21 -19.11
N MET A 80 -23.01 8.82 -18.52
CA MET A 80 -23.45 9.27 -17.18
C MET A 80 -22.42 8.89 -16.10
N ILE A 81 -21.96 7.64 -16.09
CA ILE A 81 -20.95 7.18 -15.13
C ILE A 81 -19.68 8.04 -15.24
N LYS A 82 -19.18 8.26 -16.47
CA LYS A 82 -17.94 8.98 -16.70
C LYS A 82 -18.05 10.48 -16.41
N SER A 83 -19.19 11.10 -16.69
CA SER A 83 -19.37 12.56 -16.54
C SER A 83 -19.91 13.00 -15.18
N VAL A 84 -20.64 12.12 -14.48
CA VAL A 84 -21.29 12.46 -13.20
C VAL A 84 -20.72 11.66 -12.02
N VAL A 85 -20.74 10.33 -12.11
CA VAL A 85 -20.42 9.48 -10.97
C VAL A 85 -18.92 9.49 -10.66
N LEU A 86 -18.06 9.32 -11.67
CA LEU A 86 -16.60 9.30 -11.47
C LEU A 86 -16.05 10.63 -10.92
N PRO A 87 -16.41 11.80 -11.48
CA PRO A 87 -15.92 13.07 -10.93
C PRO A 87 -16.44 13.35 -9.53
N PHE A 88 -17.69 12.95 -9.23
CA PHE A 88 -18.27 13.11 -7.89
C PHE A 88 -17.51 12.32 -6.84
N GLY A 89 -17.20 11.05 -7.13
CA GLY A 89 -16.53 10.18 -6.18
C GLY A 89 -15.01 10.31 -6.12
N ALA A 90 -14.38 11.04 -7.06
CA ALA A 90 -12.92 11.06 -7.20
C ALA A 90 -12.19 11.51 -5.91
N SER A 91 -12.69 12.56 -5.23
CA SER A 91 -12.10 13.04 -3.98
C SER A 91 -12.23 12.04 -2.84
N GLY A 92 -13.38 11.39 -2.75
CA GLY A 92 -13.63 10.37 -1.73
C GLY A 92 -12.82 9.10 -1.95
N VAL A 93 -12.68 8.64 -3.20
CA VAL A 93 -11.81 7.49 -3.54
C VAL A 93 -10.35 7.81 -3.22
N ALA A 94 -9.91 9.03 -3.48
CA ALA A 94 -8.57 9.46 -3.09
C ALA A 94 -8.40 9.44 -1.55
N GLY A 95 -9.39 9.91 -0.78
CA GLY A 95 -9.40 9.78 0.68
C GLY A 95 -9.37 8.32 1.15
N ALA A 96 -10.12 7.44 0.48
CA ALA A 96 -10.09 6.00 0.76
C ALA A 96 -8.69 5.40 0.53
N ALA A 97 -8.01 5.81 -0.53
CA ALA A 97 -6.65 5.38 -0.82
C ALA A 97 -5.65 5.87 0.25
N MET A 98 -5.80 7.12 0.73
CA MET A 98 -4.98 7.66 1.81
C MET A 98 -5.18 6.91 3.13
N LEU A 99 -6.44 6.62 3.49
CA LEU A 99 -6.75 5.82 4.66
C LEU A 99 -6.09 4.43 4.59
N ALA A 100 -6.17 3.79 3.44
CA ALA A 100 -5.57 2.49 3.20
C ALA A 100 -4.04 2.53 3.23
N LEU A 101 -3.42 3.57 2.66
CA LEU A 101 -1.97 3.80 2.74
C LEU A 101 -1.51 4.02 4.18
N GLY A 102 -2.22 4.87 4.96
CA GLY A 102 -1.89 5.08 6.38
C GLY A 102 -1.90 3.78 7.18
N ARG A 103 -2.87 2.90 6.89
CA ARG A 103 -2.91 1.57 7.49
C ARG A 103 -1.74 0.68 7.03
N ALA A 104 -1.42 0.68 5.75
CA ALA A 104 -0.32 -0.12 5.20
C ALA A 104 1.05 0.30 5.77
N PHE A 105 1.28 1.59 5.98
CA PHE A 105 2.50 2.09 6.63
C PHE A 105 2.61 1.67 8.10
N GLY A 106 1.48 1.54 8.79
CA GLY A 106 1.44 1.08 10.19
C GLY A 106 1.45 -0.44 10.36
N GLU A 107 1.37 -1.22 9.26
CA GLU A 107 1.31 -2.66 9.35
C GLU A 107 2.66 -3.25 9.78
N THR A 108 2.70 -3.76 10.99
CA THR A 108 3.93 -4.27 11.61
C THR A 108 3.97 -5.79 11.60
N VAL A 109 2.86 -6.44 11.96
CA VAL A 109 2.81 -7.88 12.21
C VAL A 109 2.98 -8.68 10.92
N ALA A 110 2.25 -8.33 9.86
CA ALA A 110 2.36 -9.03 8.58
C ALA A 110 3.76 -8.88 7.99
N VAL A 111 4.34 -7.67 8.07
CA VAL A 111 5.69 -7.41 7.57
C VAL A 111 6.75 -8.11 8.43
N PHE A 112 6.58 -8.13 9.75
CA PHE A 112 7.47 -8.83 10.67
C PHE A 112 7.51 -10.34 10.42
N THR A 113 6.38 -10.97 10.13
CA THR A 113 6.31 -12.41 9.88
C THR A 113 6.91 -12.82 8.54
N VAL A 114 6.87 -11.93 7.54
CA VAL A 114 7.35 -12.20 6.18
C VAL A 114 8.81 -11.80 5.99
N LEU A 115 9.27 -10.70 6.62
CA LEU A 115 10.61 -10.15 6.41
C LEU A 115 11.56 -10.46 7.56
N ASN A 116 12.80 -10.82 7.22
CA ASN A 116 13.92 -10.83 8.16
C ASN A 116 14.63 -9.49 8.16
N ILE A 117 14.97 -9.00 9.37
CA ILE A 117 15.73 -7.75 9.51
C ILE A 117 17.21 -8.03 9.23
N VAL A 118 17.76 -7.32 8.24
CA VAL A 118 19.18 -7.33 7.94
C VAL A 118 19.71 -5.91 8.01
N PHE A 119 20.82 -5.74 8.75
CA PHE A 119 21.46 -4.43 8.96
C PHE A 119 22.44 -4.04 7.83
N LYS A 120 22.49 -4.79 6.73
CA LYS A 120 23.33 -4.43 5.58
C LYS A 120 22.50 -3.70 4.54
N PRO A 121 22.96 -2.56 4.00
CA PRO A 121 22.30 -1.91 2.87
C PRO A 121 22.32 -2.87 1.68
N ASN A 122 21.14 -3.21 1.20
CA ASN A 122 20.94 -4.06 0.04
C ASN A 122 20.24 -3.26 -1.06
N LEU A 123 20.77 -3.28 -2.25
CA LEU A 123 20.22 -2.59 -3.42
C LEU A 123 19.19 -3.46 -4.18
N ASP A 124 19.06 -4.74 -3.81
CA ASP A 124 18.09 -5.66 -4.40
C ASP A 124 16.70 -5.44 -3.77
N MET A 125 16.02 -4.36 -4.21
CA MET A 125 14.79 -3.87 -3.58
C MET A 125 13.60 -4.85 -3.65
N LEU A 126 13.55 -5.73 -4.65
CA LEU A 126 12.39 -6.61 -4.86
C LEU A 126 12.54 -7.99 -4.21
N PHE A 127 13.72 -8.53 -4.17
CA PHE A 127 13.95 -9.90 -3.71
C PHE A 127 15.08 -10.01 -2.67
N GLY A 128 15.61 -8.88 -2.24
CA GLY A 128 16.59 -8.82 -1.16
C GLY A 128 15.96 -9.06 0.21
N ILE A 129 16.78 -9.45 1.16
CA ILE A 129 16.38 -9.55 2.56
C ILE A 129 16.27 -8.13 3.11
N GLY A 130 15.13 -7.75 3.65
CA GLY A 130 14.91 -6.42 4.21
C GLY A 130 13.80 -6.42 5.26
N GLY A 131 13.79 -5.40 6.13
CA GLY A 131 12.75 -5.20 7.13
C GLY A 131 12.31 -3.74 7.15
N ASN A 132 11.14 -3.47 7.75
CA ASN A 132 10.71 -2.12 8.00
C ASN A 132 11.09 -1.67 9.42
N VAL A 133 11.07 -0.36 9.66
CA VAL A 133 11.42 0.23 10.97
C VAL A 133 10.45 -0.25 12.06
N ALA A 134 9.17 -0.40 11.75
CA ALA A 134 8.17 -0.85 12.70
C ALA A 134 8.40 -2.30 13.14
N SER A 135 8.75 -3.22 12.22
CA SER A 135 9.09 -4.60 12.58
C SER A 135 10.40 -4.69 13.38
N MET A 136 11.36 -3.82 13.10
CA MET A 136 12.61 -3.74 13.88
C MET A 136 12.35 -3.33 15.33
N ILE A 137 11.46 -2.36 15.55
CA ILE A 137 11.10 -1.93 16.90
C ILE A 137 10.49 -3.10 17.68
N VAL A 138 9.53 -3.81 17.08
CA VAL A 138 8.86 -4.96 17.74
C VAL A 138 9.85 -6.08 18.05
N LEU A 139 10.73 -6.43 17.12
CA LEU A 139 11.70 -7.50 17.30
C LEU A 139 12.68 -7.23 18.44
N LYS A 140 13.20 -6.00 18.49
CA LYS A 140 14.25 -5.64 19.45
C LYS A 140 13.72 -5.17 20.81
N TRP A 141 12.44 -4.85 20.93
CA TRP A 141 11.88 -4.26 22.15
C TRP A 141 12.13 -5.08 23.42
N GLY A 142 11.99 -6.40 23.32
CA GLY A 142 12.14 -7.31 24.48
C GLY A 142 13.58 -7.56 24.92
N GLU A 143 14.56 -7.29 24.07
CA GLU A 143 15.98 -7.57 24.31
C GLU A 143 16.82 -6.29 24.38
N ALA A 144 16.19 -5.12 24.22
CA ALA A 144 16.86 -3.85 24.12
C ALA A 144 17.45 -3.38 25.45
N THR A 145 18.69 -2.93 25.43
CA THR A 145 19.29 -2.19 26.53
C THR A 145 18.62 -0.82 26.70
N PRO A 146 18.76 -0.14 27.86
CA PRO A 146 18.14 1.18 28.09
C PRO A 146 18.53 2.24 27.04
N ILE A 147 19.71 2.13 26.45
CA ILE A 147 20.17 3.04 25.38
C ILE A 147 19.48 2.67 24.06
N GLU A 148 19.42 1.39 23.74
CA GLU A 148 18.73 0.91 22.54
C GLU A 148 17.22 1.21 22.57
N THR A 149 16.58 1.09 23.74
CA THR A 149 15.17 1.46 23.90
C THR A 149 14.91 2.92 23.54
N LYS A 150 15.81 3.84 23.94
CA LYS A 150 15.71 5.25 23.56
C LYS A 150 15.89 5.44 22.03
N ALA A 151 16.79 4.69 21.41
CA ALA A 151 16.98 4.73 19.95
C ALA A 151 15.77 4.16 19.20
N LEU A 152 15.15 3.09 19.71
CA LEU A 152 13.93 2.53 19.13
C LEU A 152 12.75 3.49 19.23
N LEU A 153 12.58 4.17 20.38
CA LEU A 153 11.57 5.22 20.55
C LEU A 153 11.81 6.39 19.59
N ALA A 154 13.04 6.84 19.44
CA ALA A 154 13.40 7.89 18.49
C ALA A 154 13.08 7.48 17.04
N SER A 155 13.38 6.23 16.65
CA SER A 155 13.06 5.72 15.32
C SER A 155 11.55 5.63 15.07
N GLY A 156 10.76 5.25 16.09
CA GLY A 156 9.30 5.27 16.02
C GLY A 156 8.74 6.68 15.86
N PHE A 157 9.31 7.66 16.58
CA PHE A 157 8.91 9.06 16.43
C PHE A 157 9.23 9.59 15.01
N VAL A 158 10.40 9.29 14.48
CA VAL A 158 10.77 9.66 13.09
C VAL A 158 9.81 9.03 12.09
N LEU A 159 9.46 7.74 12.26
CA LEU A 159 8.48 7.07 11.40
C LEU A 159 7.11 7.74 11.48
N PHE A 160 6.66 8.13 12.66
CA PHE A 160 5.40 8.86 12.86
C PHE A 160 5.40 10.19 12.13
N VAL A 161 6.46 11.00 12.30
CA VAL A 161 6.58 12.29 11.61
C VAL A 161 6.63 12.10 10.09
N LEU A 162 7.36 11.11 9.61
CA LEU A 162 7.45 10.81 8.16
C LEU A 162 6.08 10.43 7.58
N THR A 163 5.33 9.54 8.26
CA THR A 163 3.98 9.15 7.80
C THR A 163 3.01 10.33 7.83
N LEU A 164 3.10 11.21 8.83
CA LEU A 164 2.31 12.42 8.92
C LEU A 164 2.58 13.35 7.72
N ILE A 165 3.86 13.58 7.41
CA ILE A 165 4.29 14.40 6.27
C ILE A 165 3.76 13.81 4.95
N ILE A 166 3.91 12.51 4.74
CA ILE A 166 3.42 11.83 3.52
C ILE A 166 1.91 12.00 3.39
N ASN A 167 1.15 11.82 4.47
CA ASN A 167 -0.30 11.98 4.44
C ASN A 167 -0.72 13.43 4.12
N ILE A 168 -0.06 14.43 4.70
CA ILE A 168 -0.32 15.85 4.39
C ILE A 168 -0.03 16.14 2.91
N PHE A 169 1.09 15.68 2.38
CA PHE A 169 1.41 15.86 0.95
C PHE A 169 0.39 15.17 0.05
N ALA A 170 -0.04 13.99 0.42
CA ALA A 170 -1.04 13.24 -0.33
C ALA A 170 -2.39 13.97 -0.36
N ASP A 171 -2.86 14.51 0.77
CA ASP A 171 -4.08 15.32 0.85
C ASP A 171 -3.99 16.59 -0.01
N LEU A 172 -2.85 17.28 0.01
CA LEU A 172 -2.62 18.46 -0.83
C LEU A 172 -2.67 18.15 -2.33
N ILE A 173 -2.14 17.00 -2.74
CA ILE A 173 -2.18 16.56 -4.16
C ILE A 173 -3.62 16.25 -4.56
N VAL A 174 -4.37 15.55 -3.71
CA VAL A 174 -5.77 15.20 -3.95
C VAL A 174 -6.64 16.46 -4.07
N ASP A 175 -6.50 17.39 -3.13
CA ASP A 175 -7.24 18.65 -3.16
C ASP A 175 -6.96 19.46 -4.42
N LYS A 176 -5.71 19.49 -4.87
CA LYS A 176 -5.32 20.18 -6.10
C LYS A 176 -5.90 19.49 -7.34
N ALA A 177 -5.88 18.17 -7.40
CA ALA A 177 -6.45 17.39 -8.49
C ALA A 177 -7.96 17.58 -8.60
N VAL A 178 -8.68 17.62 -7.46
CA VAL A 178 -10.13 17.86 -7.40
C VAL A 178 -10.49 19.26 -7.83
N LYS A 179 -9.71 20.28 -7.44
CA LYS A 179 -9.93 21.68 -7.85
C LYS A 179 -9.63 21.92 -9.34
N SER A 180 -8.69 21.18 -9.92
CA SER A 180 -8.35 21.30 -11.36
C SER A 180 -9.35 20.60 -12.29
N GLY A 181 -10.18 19.70 -11.76
CA GLY A 181 -11.22 18.99 -12.54
C GLY A 181 -12.59 19.71 -12.52
N LYS A 182 -12.71 20.89 -11.94
CA LYS A 182 -13.85 21.82 -12.01
C LYS A 182 -13.57 22.90 -13.04
#